data_941dca623bfdfd2c35f4c66cd4b9d85e
#
_entry.id   941dca623bfdfd2c35f4c66cd4b9d85e
#
_cell.length_a   1.000
_cell.length_b   1.000
_cell.length_c   1.000
_cell.angle_alpha   90.00
_cell.angle_beta   90.00
_cell.angle_gamma   90.00
#
_symmetry.space_group_name_H-M   'P 1'
#
loop_
_entity.id
_entity.type
_entity.pdbx_description
1 polymer ?
#
loop_
_entity_poly.entity_id
_entity_poly.type
_entity_poly.pdbx_seq_one_letter_code
_entity_poly.pdbx_strand_id
1 'polypeptide(L)'
;MPRKEKSLSESVADDILAMITIDKKFNIGDKLPNENELSTELKVSRTTLREAIRILVAHNILEIRRGKGTFVSEIKNITESMGLENLSTQKLDVKDLYEMRLIFEPQTAYYAAKRATDKELERILYYGRLEEEMILNNEDRTEVERSFHKSIAKATHNEFMNKLMPILYKAIDNGVILSDENKLILQNTLNDHRMIMEFLEARDAEGAKTAMKIHIIRAMKDLGIPNE
;
A
#
# COMPACT_ATOMS: atom_id res chain seq x y z
N MET A 1 23.85 -13.32 -5.71
CA MET A 1 23.21 -14.37 -6.54
C MET A 1 22.95 -13.79 -7.91
N PRO A 2 23.24 -14.49 -9.04
CA PRO A 2 22.95 -13.96 -10.36
C PRO A 2 21.42 -13.81 -10.51
N ARG A 3 20.98 -12.66 -11.03
CA ARG A 3 19.58 -12.44 -11.43
C ARG A 3 19.19 -13.54 -12.42
N LYS A 4 18.16 -14.30 -12.09
CA LYS A 4 17.58 -15.28 -13.01
C LYS A 4 17.09 -14.49 -14.24
N GLU A 5 17.62 -14.77 -15.41
CA GLU A 5 17.13 -14.15 -16.66
C GLU A 5 15.63 -14.49 -16.80
N LYS A 6 14.83 -13.47 -17.09
CA LYS A 6 13.40 -13.67 -17.34
C LYS A 6 13.22 -14.58 -18.55
N SER A 7 12.33 -15.54 -18.44
CA SER A 7 11.94 -16.37 -19.57
C SER A 7 11.21 -15.54 -20.64
N LEU A 8 11.22 -16.00 -21.88
CA LEU A 8 10.50 -15.32 -22.98
C LEU A 8 9.00 -15.21 -22.67
N SER A 9 8.41 -16.21 -22.01
CA SER A 9 6.99 -16.17 -21.61
C SER A 9 6.70 -15.15 -20.52
N GLU A 10 7.63 -14.92 -19.58
CA GLU A 10 7.49 -13.84 -18.58
C GLU A 10 7.59 -12.46 -19.23
N SER A 11 8.50 -12.28 -20.20
CA SER A 11 8.57 -11.02 -20.96
C SER A 11 7.28 -10.75 -21.75
N VAL A 12 6.73 -11.76 -22.41
CA VAL A 12 5.46 -11.63 -23.15
C VAL A 12 4.28 -11.35 -22.21
N ALA A 13 4.29 -11.90 -21.00
CA ALA A 13 3.28 -11.57 -19.99
C ALA A 13 3.37 -10.09 -19.59
N ASP A 14 4.61 -9.56 -19.39
CA ASP A 14 4.81 -8.14 -19.11
C ASP A 14 4.31 -7.25 -20.26
N ASP A 15 4.55 -7.64 -21.53
CA ASP A 15 4.05 -6.90 -22.69
C ASP A 15 2.53 -6.84 -22.73
N ILE A 16 1.84 -7.96 -22.52
CA ILE A 16 0.38 -8.00 -22.45
C ILE A 16 -0.14 -7.16 -21.27
N LEU A 17 0.53 -7.24 -20.12
CA LEU A 17 0.19 -6.42 -18.96
C LEU A 17 0.34 -4.93 -19.27
N ALA A 18 1.39 -4.51 -19.98
CA ALA A 18 1.59 -3.14 -20.41
C ALA A 18 0.48 -2.68 -21.37
N MET A 19 0.07 -3.53 -22.33
CA MET A 19 -1.07 -3.25 -23.23
C MET A 19 -2.38 -2.98 -22.45
N ILE A 20 -2.57 -3.61 -21.30
CA ILE A 20 -3.75 -3.42 -20.44
C ILE A 20 -3.59 -2.19 -19.56
N THR A 21 -2.43 -2.05 -18.88
CA THR A 21 -2.26 -1.08 -17.78
C THR A 21 -1.74 0.27 -18.25
N ILE A 22 -0.83 0.30 -19.22
CA ILE A 22 -0.15 1.50 -19.72
C ILE A 22 -0.82 2.01 -20.99
N ASP A 23 -0.86 1.16 -22.03
CA ASP A 23 -1.33 1.55 -23.35
C ASP A 23 -2.86 1.65 -23.42
N LYS A 24 -3.56 1.08 -22.41
CA LYS A 24 -5.05 1.04 -22.36
C LYS A 24 -5.68 0.45 -23.61
N LYS A 25 -4.95 -0.45 -24.30
CA LYS A 25 -5.44 -1.13 -25.51
C LYS A 25 -6.61 -2.07 -25.22
N PHE A 26 -6.65 -2.64 -24.01
CA PHE A 26 -7.72 -3.48 -23.51
C PHE A 26 -8.17 -2.97 -22.13
N ASN A 27 -9.47 -2.82 -21.96
CA ASN A 27 -10.11 -2.43 -20.71
C ASN A 27 -10.56 -3.67 -19.92
N ILE A 28 -10.91 -3.47 -18.66
CA ILE A 28 -11.51 -4.53 -17.82
C ILE A 28 -12.76 -5.08 -18.52
N GLY A 29 -12.84 -6.39 -18.61
CA GLY A 29 -13.94 -7.11 -19.27
C GLY A 29 -13.76 -7.30 -20.78
N ASP A 30 -12.79 -6.63 -21.40
CA ASP A 30 -12.51 -6.79 -22.83
C ASP A 30 -12.00 -8.20 -23.14
N LYS A 31 -12.38 -8.69 -24.30
CA LYS A 31 -11.88 -9.94 -24.86
C LYS A 31 -10.56 -9.68 -25.59
N LEU A 32 -9.51 -10.44 -25.25
CA LEU A 32 -8.26 -10.43 -26.02
C LEU A 32 -8.46 -11.02 -27.41
N PRO A 33 -7.66 -10.59 -28.42
CA PRO A 33 -7.58 -11.27 -29.71
C PRO A 33 -7.33 -12.76 -29.52
N ASN A 34 -7.70 -13.55 -30.52
CA ASN A 34 -7.42 -15.00 -30.46
C ASN A 34 -5.90 -15.28 -30.44
N GLU A 35 -5.51 -16.48 -30.01
CA GLU A 35 -4.11 -16.85 -29.88
C GLU A 35 -3.28 -16.70 -31.17
N ASN A 36 -3.90 -16.89 -32.35
CA ASN A 36 -3.20 -16.75 -33.61
C ASN A 36 -2.92 -15.26 -33.91
N GLU A 37 -3.91 -14.40 -33.73
CA GLU A 37 -3.81 -12.96 -33.94
C GLU A 37 -2.78 -12.35 -32.96
N LEU A 38 -2.93 -12.65 -31.66
CA LEU A 38 -2.06 -12.07 -30.62
C LEU A 38 -0.62 -12.59 -30.70
N SER A 39 -0.41 -13.88 -31.06
CA SER A 39 0.95 -14.40 -31.25
C SER A 39 1.65 -13.78 -32.46
N THR A 40 0.90 -13.48 -33.51
CA THR A 40 1.43 -12.77 -34.70
C THR A 40 1.79 -11.33 -34.35
N GLU A 41 0.92 -10.63 -33.64
CA GLU A 41 1.15 -9.26 -33.20
C GLU A 41 2.39 -9.13 -32.31
N LEU A 42 2.52 -10.02 -31.32
CA LEU A 42 3.66 -10.04 -30.38
C LEU A 42 4.92 -10.75 -30.98
N LYS A 43 4.83 -11.27 -32.19
CA LYS A 43 5.92 -11.98 -32.90
C LYS A 43 6.52 -13.14 -32.10
N VAL A 44 5.66 -13.92 -31.42
CA VAL A 44 6.06 -15.05 -30.59
C VAL A 44 5.36 -16.35 -31.00
N SER A 45 5.88 -17.50 -30.55
CA SER A 45 5.19 -18.76 -30.75
C SER A 45 3.88 -18.82 -29.96
N ARG A 46 2.90 -19.58 -30.47
CA ARG A 46 1.64 -19.83 -29.74
C ARG A 46 1.87 -20.50 -28.40
N THR A 47 2.90 -21.35 -28.30
CA THR A 47 3.26 -22.00 -27.03
C THR A 47 3.75 -20.96 -26.01
N THR A 48 4.64 -20.05 -26.41
CA THR A 48 5.11 -18.95 -25.56
C THR A 48 3.96 -18.06 -25.11
N LEU A 49 3.04 -17.70 -26.04
CA LEU A 49 1.87 -16.89 -25.72
C LEU A 49 0.94 -17.59 -24.70
N ARG A 50 0.70 -18.91 -24.87
CA ARG A 50 -0.12 -19.65 -23.90
C ARG A 50 0.48 -19.68 -22.50
N GLU A 51 1.79 -19.86 -22.39
CA GLU A 51 2.46 -19.79 -21.09
C GLU A 51 2.34 -18.37 -20.49
N ALA A 52 2.53 -17.31 -21.29
CA ALA A 52 2.30 -15.93 -20.85
C ALA A 52 0.87 -15.70 -20.36
N ILE A 53 -0.12 -16.17 -21.12
CA ILE A 53 -1.54 -16.10 -20.70
C ILE A 53 -1.75 -16.86 -19.38
N ARG A 54 -1.17 -18.05 -19.20
CA ARG A 54 -1.27 -18.81 -17.94
C ARG A 54 -0.67 -18.07 -16.75
N ILE A 55 0.47 -17.40 -16.96
CA ILE A 55 1.07 -16.53 -15.94
C ILE A 55 0.07 -15.44 -15.54
N LEU A 56 -0.50 -14.73 -16.51
CA LEU A 56 -1.46 -13.65 -16.24
C LEU A 56 -2.78 -14.15 -15.63
N VAL A 57 -3.22 -15.36 -15.96
CA VAL A 57 -4.38 -16.00 -15.34
C VAL A 57 -4.08 -16.38 -13.90
N ALA A 58 -2.89 -16.93 -13.62
CA ALA A 58 -2.46 -17.24 -12.26
C ALA A 58 -2.37 -15.99 -11.37
N HIS A 59 -2.13 -14.82 -11.96
CA HIS A 59 -2.13 -13.51 -11.30
C HIS A 59 -3.49 -12.78 -11.35
N ASN A 60 -4.58 -13.47 -11.75
CA ASN A 60 -5.92 -12.90 -11.86
C ASN A 60 -6.05 -11.66 -12.77
N ILE A 61 -5.09 -11.45 -13.67
CA ILE A 61 -5.10 -10.36 -14.65
C ILE A 61 -5.97 -10.72 -15.83
N LEU A 62 -5.95 -11.99 -16.22
CA LEU A 62 -6.78 -12.54 -17.29
C LEU A 62 -7.65 -13.67 -16.73
N GLU A 63 -8.78 -13.89 -17.40
CA GLU A 63 -9.62 -15.06 -17.17
C GLU A 63 -9.91 -15.81 -18.46
N ILE A 64 -9.86 -17.14 -18.44
CA ILE A 64 -10.23 -17.98 -19.57
C ILE A 64 -11.68 -18.43 -19.39
N ARG A 65 -12.57 -17.94 -20.26
CA ARG A 65 -13.95 -18.39 -20.33
C ARG A 65 -14.07 -19.49 -21.39
N ARG A 66 -14.30 -20.73 -20.94
CA ARG A 66 -14.32 -21.90 -21.83
C ARG A 66 -15.25 -21.70 -23.03
N GLY A 67 -14.75 -21.88 -24.24
CA GLY A 67 -15.48 -21.69 -25.48
C GLY A 67 -15.75 -20.23 -25.88
N LYS A 68 -15.41 -19.25 -25.03
CA LYS A 68 -15.63 -17.83 -25.29
C LYS A 68 -14.34 -17.06 -25.55
N GLY A 69 -13.21 -17.49 -24.99
CA GLY A 69 -11.89 -16.88 -25.16
C GLY A 69 -11.27 -16.41 -23.84
N THR A 70 -10.24 -15.58 -23.95
CA THR A 70 -9.53 -14.95 -22.84
C THR A 70 -9.99 -13.51 -22.70
N PHE A 71 -10.25 -13.08 -21.46
CA PHE A 71 -10.79 -11.77 -21.14
C PHE A 71 -9.90 -11.10 -20.09
N VAL A 72 -9.86 -9.77 -20.09
CA VAL A 72 -9.26 -9.00 -19.01
C VAL A 72 -10.16 -9.13 -17.78
N SER A 73 -9.61 -9.64 -16.69
CA SER A 73 -10.36 -9.84 -15.44
C SER A 73 -10.75 -8.49 -14.83
N GLU A 74 -11.84 -8.47 -14.06
CA GLU A 74 -12.05 -7.41 -13.08
C GLU A 74 -10.91 -7.50 -12.06
N ILE A 75 -9.95 -6.58 -12.19
CA ILE A 75 -8.85 -6.49 -11.23
C ILE A 75 -9.45 -5.99 -9.91
N LYS A 76 -9.93 -6.91 -9.09
CA LYS A 76 -10.53 -6.58 -7.79
C LYS A 76 -9.53 -5.89 -6.85
N ASN A 77 -8.22 -6.15 -7.04
CA ASN A 77 -7.16 -5.48 -6.29
C ASN A 77 -5.88 -5.35 -7.13
N ILE A 78 -5.36 -4.13 -7.30
CA ILE A 78 -4.04 -3.89 -7.92
C ILE A 78 -2.92 -4.57 -7.12
N THR A 79 -3.07 -4.71 -5.81
CA THR A 79 -2.15 -5.46 -4.95
C THR A 79 -2.03 -6.93 -5.36
N GLU A 80 -3.14 -7.53 -5.81
CA GLU A 80 -3.18 -8.90 -6.37
C GLU A 80 -2.39 -9.00 -7.67
N SER A 81 -2.58 -8.06 -8.59
CA SER A 81 -1.91 -8.08 -9.89
C SER A 81 -0.41 -7.79 -9.83
N MET A 82 0.06 -7.10 -8.78
CA MET A 82 1.47 -6.78 -8.56
C MET A 82 2.23 -7.85 -7.77
N GLY A 83 1.59 -8.97 -7.41
CA GLY A 83 2.19 -10.00 -6.56
C GLY A 83 2.38 -9.56 -5.10
N LEU A 84 1.79 -8.40 -4.72
CA LEU A 84 1.87 -7.86 -3.37
C LEU A 84 0.95 -8.60 -2.38
N GLU A 85 0.07 -9.47 -2.87
CA GLU A 85 -0.74 -10.38 -2.02
C GLU A 85 0.13 -11.23 -1.11
N ASN A 86 1.21 -11.76 -1.69
CA ASN A 86 2.15 -12.55 -0.92
C ASN A 86 2.82 -11.73 0.18
N LEU A 87 3.03 -10.42 -0.01
CA LEU A 87 3.54 -9.55 1.05
C LEU A 87 2.56 -9.41 2.22
N SER A 88 1.24 -9.49 1.94
CA SER A 88 0.23 -9.46 3.00
C SER A 88 0.17 -10.74 3.82
N THR A 89 0.60 -11.88 3.28
CA THR A 89 0.59 -13.19 3.93
C THR A 89 1.98 -13.64 4.42
N GLN A 90 3.07 -13.05 3.91
CA GLN A 90 4.42 -13.33 4.37
C GLN A 90 4.70 -12.69 5.73
N LYS A 91 5.55 -13.35 6.52
CA LYS A 91 6.09 -12.79 7.75
C LYS A 91 7.17 -11.77 7.35
N LEU A 92 6.76 -10.52 7.17
CA LEU A 92 7.69 -9.42 6.89
C LEU A 92 8.46 -9.05 8.16
N ASP A 93 9.70 -8.63 8.00
CA ASP A 93 10.49 -8.10 9.08
C ASP A 93 9.91 -6.75 9.53
N VAL A 94 9.76 -6.58 10.83
CA VAL A 94 9.24 -5.34 11.40
C VAL A 94 10.15 -4.16 11.06
N LYS A 95 11.47 -4.37 11.02
CA LYS A 95 12.44 -3.36 10.60
C LYS A 95 12.14 -2.87 9.18
N ASP A 96 12.02 -3.79 8.21
CA ASP A 96 11.73 -3.45 6.81
C ASP A 96 10.43 -2.66 6.67
N LEU A 97 9.40 -3.04 7.44
CA LEU A 97 8.11 -2.33 7.45
C LEU A 97 8.24 -0.91 8.01
N TYR A 98 9.03 -0.70 9.08
CA TYR A 98 9.25 0.63 9.65
C TYR A 98 10.12 1.51 8.74
N GLU A 99 11.12 0.95 8.06
CA GLU A 99 11.87 1.67 7.03
C GLU A 99 10.95 2.18 5.91
N MET A 100 10.02 1.34 5.45
CA MET A 100 9.03 1.73 4.45
C MET A 100 8.05 2.77 4.99
N ARG A 101 7.61 2.69 6.25
CA ARG A 101 6.82 3.72 6.90
C ARG A 101 7.56 5.06 6.88
N LEU A 102 8.85 5.07 7.24
CA LEU A 102 9.69 6.27 7.27
C LEU A 102 9.84 6.93 5.88
N ILE A 103 9.82 6.13 4.81
CA ILE A 103 9.86 6.62 3.42
C ILE A 103 8.52 7.23 3.00
N PHE A 104 7.40 6.55 3.29
CA PHE A 104 6.10 6.89 2.71
C PHE A 104 5.25 7.81 3.60
N GLU A 105 5.15 7.55 4.90
CA GLU A 105 4.19 8.25 5.76
C GLU A 105 4.47 9.74 5.95
N PRO A 106 5.73 10.23 6.02
CA PRO A 106 5.99 11.66 6.05
C PRO A 106 5.47 12.38 4.80
N GLN A 107 5.68 11.79 3.62
CA GLN A 107 5.14 12.36 2.37
C GLN A 107 3.61 12.25 2.31
N THR A 108 3.05 11.20 2.89
CA THR A 108 1.60 11.03 3.02
C THR A 108 0.99 12.15 3.85
N ALA A 109 1.58 12.49 5.01
CA ALA A 109 1.16 13.61 5.85
C ALA A 109 1.28 14.96 5.13
N TYR A 110 2.38 15.17 4.39
CA TYR A 110 2.56 16.36 3.55
C TYR A 110 1.41 16.56 2.56
N TYR A 111 1.08 15.53 1.79
CA TYR A 111 0.01 15.63 0.80
C TYR A 111 -1.37 15.69 1.42
N ALA A 112 -1.60 15.04 2.56
CA ALA A 112 -2.83 15.16 3.31
C ALA A 112 -3.08 16.61 3.78
N ALA A 113 -2.09 17.29 4.35
CA ALA A 113 -2.17 18.70 4.74
C ALA A 113 -2.62 19.59 3.58
N LYS A 114 -2.13 19.32 2.37
CA LYS A 114 -2.43 20.11 1.17
C LYS A 114 -3.78 19.79 0.51
N ARG A 115 -4.26 18.57 0.63
CA ARG A 115 -5.34 18.04 -0.22
C ARG A 115 -6.60 17.64 0.55
N ALA A 116 -6.47 17.39 1.85
CA ALA A 116 -7.61 16.98 2.66
C ALA A 116 -8.75 17.99 2.56
N THR A 117 -9.95 17.52 2.28
CA THR A 117 -11.17 18.30 2.49
C THR A 117 -11.39 18.52 3.99
N ASP A 118 -12.22 19.50 4.36
CA ASP A 118 -12.49 19.77 5.78
C ASP A 118 -13.10 18.56 6.49
N LYS A 119 -13.98 17.81 5.81
CA LYS A 119 -14.55 16.55 6.34
C LYS A 119 -13.50 15.44 6.54
N GLU A 120 -12.51 15.36 5.67
CA GLU A 120 -11.42 14.40 5.83
C GLU A 120 -10.50 14.80 6.96
N LEU A 121 -10.21 16.10 7.09
CA LEU A 121 -9.46 16.63 8.22
C LEU A 121 -10.17 16.37 9.55
N GLU A 122 -11.46 16.69 9.65
CA GLU A 122 -12.30 16.37 10.84
C GLU A 122 -12.20 14.88 11.20
N ARG A 123 -12.22 13.98 10.20
CA ARG A 123 -12.08 12.54 10.43
C ARG A 123 -10.70 12.15 10.95
N ILE A 124 -9.63 12.75 10.44
CA ILE A 124 -8.27 12.53 10.94
C ILE A 124 -8.19 12.95 12.40
N LEU A 125 -8.63 14.18 12.70
CA LEU A 125 -8.62 14.70 14.06
C LEU A 125 -9.50 13.88 15.04
N TYR A 126 -10.61 13.36 14.54
CA TYR A 126 -11.48 12.46 15.33
C TYR A 126 -10.72 11.20 15.76
N TYR A 127 -10.04 10.50 14.83
CA TYR A 127 -9.31 9.29 15.17
C TYR A 127 -8.12 9.56 16.09
N GLY A 128 -7.38 10.65 15.88
CA GLY A 128 -6.28 11.02 16.76
C GLY A 128 -6.75 11.35 18.20
N ARG A 129 -7.87 12.04 18.35
CA ARG A 129 -8.47 12.31 19.69
C ARG A 129 -9.03 11.05 20.34
N LEU A 130 -9.68 10.18 19.56
CA LEU A 130 -10.20 8.90 20.07
C LEU A 130 -9.06 8.02 20.56
N GLU A 131 -7.94 7.96 19.84
CA GLU A 131 -6.76 7.23 20.27
C GLU A 131 -6.18 7.79 21.58
N GLU A 132 -6.11 9.11 21.71
CA GLU A 132 -5.71 9.77 22.96
C GLU A 132 -6.60 9.32 24.14
N GLU A 133 -7.92 9.29 23.93
CA GLU A 133 -8.89 8.84 24.94
C GLU A 133 -8.64 7.37 25.33
N MET A 134 -8.43 6.48 24.36
CA MET A 134 -8.16 5.06 24.59
C MET A 134 -6.84 4.83 25.34
N ILE A 135 -5.78 5.59 25.00
CA ILE A 135 -4.51 5.54 25.74
C ILE A 135 -4.72 5.96 27.19
N LEU A 136 -5.43 7.05 27.44
CA LEU A 136 -5.69 7.55 28.79
C LEU A 136 -6.55 6.59 29.62
N ASN A 137 -7.45 5.85 28.98
CA ASN A 137 -8.31 4.85 29.61
C ASN A 137 -7.66 3.46 29.69
N ASN A 138 -6.46 3.29 29.14
CA ASN A 138 -5.74 1.99 29.04
C ASN A 138 -6.56 0.94 28.28
N GLU A 139 -7.17 1.35 27.14
CA GLU A 139 -7.95 0.53 26.22
C GLU A 139 -7.12 0.14 25.00
N ASP A 140 -7.49 -0.97 24.32
CA ASP A 140 -6.85 -1.39 23.07
C ASP A 140 -7.13 -0.39 21.95
N ARG A 141 -6.08 0.27 21.48
CA ARG A 141 -6.09 1.33 20.47
C ARG A 141 -5.69 0.89 19.06
N THR A 142 -5.37 -0.40 18.85
CA THR A 142 -4.78 -0.91 17.60
C THR A 142 -5.57 -0.50 16.36
N GLU A 143 -6.88 -0.70 16.38
CA GLU A 143 -7.74 -0.34 15.23
C GLU A 143 -7.88 1.17 15.04
N VAL A 144 -7.84 1.94 16.11
CA VAL A 144 -7.98 3.40 16.06
C VAL A 144 -6.69 4.03 15.53
N GLU A 145 -5.53 3.60 16.01
CA GLU A 145 -4.23 4.03 15.49
C GLU A 145 -4.09 3.71 14.00
N ARG A 146 -4.44 2.49 13.59
CA ARG A 146 -4.49 2.13 12.17
C ARG A 146 -5.43 3.04 11.39
N SER A 147 -6.59 3.37 11.95
CA SER A 147 -7.59 4.25 11.33
C SER A 147 -7.10 5.69 11.21
N PHE A 148 -6.32 6.19 12.18
CA PHE A 148 -5.67 7.48 12.12
C PHE A 148 -4.73 7.57 10.91
N HIS A 149 -3.74 6.68 10.80
CA HIS A 149 -2.81 6.65 9.67
C HIS A 149 -3.51 6.41 8.32
N LYS A 150 -4.51 5.54 8.30
CA LYS A 150 -5.33 5.27 7.10
C LYS A 150 -6.12 6.50 6.65
N SER A 151 -6.64 7.30 7.58
CA SER A 151 -7.38 8.51 7.23
C SER A 151 -6.47 9.58 6.63
N ILE A 152 -5.24 9.72 7.13
CA ILE A 152 -4.20 10.59 6.54
C ILE A 152 -3.86 10.12 5.12
N ALA A 153 -3.65 8.81 4.91
CA ALA A 153 -3.36 8.27 3.58
C ALA A 153 -4.50 8.54 2.58
N LYS A 154 -5.76 8.35 3.00
CA LYS A 154 -6.93 8.64 2.16
C LYS A 154 -7.01 10.11 1.74
N ALA A 155 -6.70 11.01 2.65
CA ALA A 155 -6.73 12.45 2.42
C ALA A 155 -5.64 12.94 1.43
N THR A 156 -4.70 12.09 1.04
CA THR A 156 -3.75 12.41 -0.05
C THR A 156 -4.40 12.42 -1.43
N HIS A 157 -5.57 11.80 -1.60
CA HIS A 157 -6.23 11.53 -2.89
C HIS A 157 -5.30 10.81 -3.89
N ASN A 158 -4.33 10.04 -3.39
CA ASN A 158 -3.44 9.22 -4.20
C ASN A 158 -3.86 7.75 -4.09
N GLU A 159 -4.52 7.24 -5.12
CA GLU A 159 -5.04 5.86 -5.12
C GLU A 159 -3.94 4.81 -4.98
N PHE A 160 -2.74 5.05 -5.51
CA PHE A 160 -1.63 4.12 -5.37
C PHE A 160 -1.18 4.02 -3.90
N MET A 161 -1.03 5.17 -3.21
CA MET A 161 -0.72 5.19 -1.77
C MET A 161 -1.80 4.47 -0.97
N ASN A 162 -3.08 4.72 -1.27
CA ASN A 162 -4.21 4.09 -0.59
C ASN A 162 -4.23 2.55 -0.74
N LYS A 163 -3.67 2.03 -1.83
CA LYS A 163 -3.57 0.59 -2.07
C LYS A 163 -2.31 -0.03 -1.46
N LEU A 164 -1.23 0.73 -1.34
CA LEU A 164 0.04 0.28 -0.76
C LEU A 164 0.01 0.29 0.77
N MET A 165 -0.53 1.34 1.37
CA MET A 165 -0.51 1.57 2.83
C MET A 165 -1.05 0.43 3.69
N PRO A 166 -2.10 -0.35 3.28
CA PRO A 166 -2.57 -1.48 4.08
C PRO A 166 -1.49 -2.53 4.41
N ILE A 167 -0.45 -2.65 3.57
CA ILE A 167 0.67 -3.57 3.82
C ILE A 167 1.52 -3.03 4.99
N LEU A 168 1.72 -1.71 5.03
CA LEU A 168 2.52 -1.04 6.07
C LEU A 168 1.79 -0.98 7.42
N TYR A 169 0.46 -1.02 7.43
CA TYR A 169 -0.32 -0.99 8.68
C TYR A 169 -0.05 -2.19 9.59
N LYS A 170 0.46 -3.31 9.06
CA LYS A 170 0.95 -4.42 9.90
C LYS A 170 2.07 -4.03 10.85
N ALA A 171 2.89 -3.04 10.45
CA ALA A 171 3.92 -2.51 11.34
C ALA A 171 3.30 -1.73 12.51
N ILE A 172 2.19 -1.01 12.26
CA ILE A 172 1.44 -0.29 13.30
C ILE A 172 0.91 -1.28 14.32
N ASP A 173 0.23 -2.35 13.86
CA ASP A 173 -0.32 -3.38 14.77
C ASP A 173 0.76 -3.97 15.68
N ASN A 174 1.91 -4.33 15.10
CA ASN A 174 3.04 -4.85 15.85
C ASN A 174 3.61 -3.81 16.84
N GLY A 175 3.68 -2.55 16.42
CA GLY A 175 4.15 -1.45 17.26
C GLY A 175 3.24 -1.19 18.46
N VAL A 176 1.93 -1.19 18.27
CA VAL A 176 0.95 -1.05 19.35
C VAL A 176 1.10 -2.16 20.38
N ILE A 177 1.07 -3.43 19.94
CA ILE A 177 1.18 -4.59 20.82
C ILE A 177 2.47 -4.53 21.68
N LEU A 178 3.59 -4.08 21.09
CA LEU A 178 4.87 -3.99 21.80
C LEU A 178 4.97 -2.77 22.71
N SER A 179 4.14 -1.74 22.51
CA SER A 179 4.19 -0.47 23.24
C SER A 179 3.20 -0.38 24.40
N ASP A 180 2.15 -1.20 24.44
CA ASP A 180 1.01 -1.04 25.35
C ASP A 180 1.37 -1.09 26.84
N GLU A 181 2.44 -1.78 27.22
CA GLU A 181 2.88 -1.86 28.63
C GLU A 181 3.85 -0.73 29.03
N ASN A 182 4.33 0.09 28.08
CA ASN A 182 5.35 1.11 28.33
C ASN A 182 4.77 2.52 28.34
N LYS A 183 4.55 3.07 29.55
CA LYS A 183 3.98 4.41 29.73
C LYS A 183 4.76 5.53 29.03
N LEU A 184 6.09 5.41 28.91
CA LEU A 184 6.90 6.42 28.22
C LEU A 184 6.63 6.39 26.70
N ILE A 185 6.51 5.19 26.14
CA ILE A 185 6.19 5.02 24.71
C ILE A 185 4.80 5.60 24.41
N LEU A 186 3.82 5.27 25.26
CA LEU A 186 2.45 5.81 25.13
C LEU A 186 2.44 7.34 25.19
N GLN A 187 3.19 7.95 26.12
CA GLN A 187 3.29 9.41 26.22
C GLN A 187 3.97 10.02 24.99
N ASN A 188 4.97 9.36 24.44
CA ASN A 188 5.63 9.77 23.18
C ASN A 188 4.64 9.75 22.02
N THR A 189 3.89 8.66 21.87
CA THR A 189 2.86 8.51 20.83
C THR A 189 1.83 9.64 20.91
N LEU A 190 1.29 9.92 22.12
CA LEU A 190 0.36 11.02 22.33
C LEU A 190 0.90 12.38 21.87
N ASN A 191 2.11 12.70 22.28
CA ASN A 191 2.73 13.98 21.94
C ASN A 191 2.99 14.11 20.44
N ASP A 192 3.40 13.01 19.80
CA ASP A 192 3.68 12.98 18.37
C ASP A 192 2.39 13.11 17.54
N HIS A 193 1.33 12.40 17.91
CA HIS A 193 0.05 12.50 17.22
C HIS A 193 -0.60 13.86 17.39
N ARG A 194 -0.51 14.48 18.56
CA ARG A 194 -0.96 15.86 18.77
C ARG A 194 -0.22 16.83 17.84
N MET A 195 1.08 16.70 17.72
CA MET A 195 1.90 17.52 16.82
C MET A 195 1.51 17.30 15.35
N ILE A 196 1.29 16.06 14.93
CA ILE A 196 0.81 15.75 13.56
C ILE A 196 -0.55 16.40 13.31
N MET A 197 -1.50 16.27 14.24
CA MET A 197 -2.83 16.87 14.13
C MET A 197 -2.77 18.39 14.05
N GLU A 198 -1.94 19.05 14.87
CA GLU A 198 -1.77 20.50 14.88
C GLU A 198 -1.31 21.01 13.52
N PHE A 199 -0.27 20.40 12.92
CA PHE A 199 0.20 20.81 11.60
C PHE A 199 -0.80 20.48 10.47
N LEU A 200 -1.54 19.38 10.57
CA LEU A 200 -2.58 19.07 9.60
C LEU A 200 -3.74 20.07 9.69
N GLU A 201 -4.16 20.46 10.88
CA GLU A 201 -5.21 21.46 11.12
C GLU A 201 -4.79 22.84 10.62
N ALA A 202 -3.52 23.22 10.85
CA ALA A 202 -2.92 24.43 10.31
C ALA A 202 -2.66 24.39 8.79
N ARG A 203 -2.89 23.25 8.12
CA ARG A 203 -2.54 23.05 6.71
C ARG A 203 -1.04 23.25 6.42
N ASP A 204 -0.18 23.15 7.44
CA ASP A 204 1.27 23.20 7.30
C ASP A 204 1.82 21.85 6.83
N ALA A 205 2.08 21.76 5.53
CA ALA A 205 2.52 20.52 4.91
C ALA A 205 3.93 20.09 5.33
N GLU A 206 4.88 21.03 5.47
CA GLU A 206 6.25 20.69 5.91
C GLU A 206 6.29 20.36 7.41
N GLY A 207 5.49 21.06 8.22
CA GLY A 207 5.30 20.73 9.63
C GLY A 207 4.72 19.33 9.80
N ALA A 208 3.63 19.00 9.10
CA ALA A 208 3.00 17.68 9.15
C ALA A 208 3.94 16.54 8.72
N LYS A 209 4.72 16.75 7.65
CA LYS A 209 5.76 15.83 7.20
C LYS A 209 6.82 15.60 8.27
N THR A 210 7.32 16.69 8.87
CA THR A 210 8.36 16.63 9.89
C THR A 210 7.86 15.93 11.15
N ALA A 211 6.66 16.25 11.60
CA ALA A 211 6.01 15.61 12.75
C ALA A 211 5.83 14.11 12.54
N MET A 212 5.31 13.69 11.38
CA MET A 212 5.18 12.28 11.04
C MET A 212 6.53 11.57 10.99
N LYS A 213 7.57 12.20 10.45
CA LYS A 213 8.93 11.64 10.44
C LYS A 213 9.45 11.42 11.85
N ILE A 214 9.28 12.40 12.75
CA ILE A 214 9.70 12.32 14.16
C ILE A 214 8.96 11.17 14.84
N HIS A 215 7.65 11.06 14.65
CA HIS A 215 6.83 9.99 15.18
C HIS A 215 7.39 8.61 14.82
N ILE A 216 7.65 8.34 13.55
CA ILE A 216 8.14 7.03 13.10
C ILE A 216 9.55 6.74 13.61
N ILE A 217 10.48 7.73 13.57
CA ILE A 217 11.84 7.56 14.10
C ILE A 217 11.80 7.25 15.61
N ARG A 218 10.92 7.90 16.36
CA ARG A 218 10.76 7.68 17.78
C ARG A 218 10.18 6.29 18.06
N ALA A 219 9.16 5.89 17.30
CA ALA A 219 8.60 4.54 17.39
C ALA A 219 9.65 3.45 17.08
N MET A 220 10.49 3.64 16.05
CA MET A 220 11.61 2.74 15.76
C MET A 220 12.56 2.62 16.96
N LYS A 221 12.97 3.76 17.54
CA LYS A 221 13.85 3.79 18.71
C LYS A 221 13.23 3.08 19.92
N ASP A 222 11.96 3.36 20.19
CA ASP A 222 11.23 2.80 21.34
C ASP A 222 11.03 1.28 21.20
N LEU A 223 10.98 0.76 19.97
CA LEU A 223 10.92 -0.67 19.66
C LEU A 223 12.30 -1.32 19.50
N GLY A 224 13.40 -0.57 19.70
CA GLY A 224 14.76 -1.10 19.54
C GLY A 224 15.14 -1.40 18.08
N ILE A 225 14.44 -0.80 17.11
CA ILE A 225 14.73 -0.94 15.67
C ILE A 225 15.87 0.04 15.31
N PRO A 226 17.01 -0.44 14.78
CA PRO A 226 18.11 0.44 14.38
C PRO A 226 17.67 1.38 13.26
N ASN A 227 17.98 2.66 13.40
CA ASN A 227 17.85 3.65 12.34
C ASN A 227 19.28 4.01 11.90
N GLU A 228 19.76 3.30 10.88
CA GLU A 228 21.10 3.50 10.29
C GLU A 228 21.13 4.76 9.41
#